data_ef867ba0cb4f7b525174642f60840996
#
_entry.id   ef867ba0cb4f7b525174642f60840996
#
_cell.length_a   1.000
_cell.length_b   1.000
_cell.length_c   1.000
_cell.angle_alpha   90.00
_cell.angle_beta   90.00
_cell.angle_gamma   90.00
#
_symmetry.space_group_name_H-M   'P 1'
#
loop_
_entity.id
_entity.type
_entity.pdbx_description
1 polymer ?
#
loop_
_entity_poly.entity_id
_entity_poly.type
_entity_poly.pdbx_seq_one_letter_code
_entity_poly.pdbx_strand_id
1 'polypeptide(L)'
;VAPEGERVPDSVTVLYATDRGRFVPDTAWYARRFLPAGLALVVGLALAARMRRMLRERYAWRARVVTWIAVVGTAGLAADGGLRALRMERRSARLAVLYGDTRLDVGSRPGLPVETGVAQVSIPPAHVVGEVERPSIWKGDLFEDPQAHMVVHGVVPQEEGAWFETLRDLVAGSDAQDAFVFVHGYNVTFEEALLRTAQIAYDLKFRGAPICFSWPSQGGLAEYTVDEANVRWATPHLERFLVALRARSGAARIHLIAHSMGNRALTETLQRLRTTVQPGETLFHEIVLAAPDVDADTFRDDLAPALLPTAARVTLYASSRDAALQLSRRVHGYPRAGEAGDGLVVVPGLETVDVSEVSSSHSYIGNNGRVLDDLGALLLRRAKRTAGPGVVVRALRGLPYWRLEGPPK
;
A
#
# COMPACT_ATOMS: atom_id res chain seq x y z
N VAL A 1 -24.28 24.41 12.73
CA VAL A 1 -23.29 25.12 13.57
C VAL A 1 -22.63 24.03 14.38
N ALA A 2 -21.38 23.69 14.11
CA ALA A 2 -20.62 22.75 14.91
C ALA A 2 -20.43 23.34 16.34
N PRO A 3 -20.36 22.52 17.38
CA PRO A 3 -20.10 23.00 18.72
C PRO A 3 -18.73 23.69 18.76
N GLU A 4 -18.65 24.83 19.45
CA GLU A 4 -17.41 25.59 19.63
C GLU A 4 -16.34 24.71 20.23
N GLY A 5 -15.28 24.44 19.46
CA GLY A 5 -14.10 23.68 19.89
C GLY A 5 -13.71 22.48 19.02
N GLU A 6 -14.55 21.98 18.15
CA GLU A 6 -14.19 20.89 17.22
C GLU A 6 -13.38 21.44 16.03
N ARG A 7 -12.11 21.04 15.93
CA ARG A 7 -11.31 21.33 14.73
C ARG A 7 -11.87 20.55 13.54
N VAL A 8 -12.08 21.23 12.43
CA VAL A 8 -12.48 20.58 11.18
C VAL A 8 -11.30 19.71 10.71
N PRO A 9 -11.51 18.44 10.37
CA PRO A 9 -10.47 17.59 9.81
C PRO A 9 -9.90 18.21 8.54
N ASP A 10 -8.58 18.14 8.36
CA ASP A 10 -7.95 18.46 7.10
C ASP A 10 -8.36 17.44 6.02
N SER A 11 -8.21 17.79 4.76
CA SER A 11 -8.50 16.88 3.66
C SER A 11 -7.40 16.85 2.62
N VAL A 12 -7.16 15.67 2.06
CA VAL A 12 -6.23 15.44 0.95
C VAL A 12 -7.01 14.95 -0.27
N THR A 13 -6.82 15.64 -1.39
CA THR A 13 -7.31 15.18 -2.68
C THR A 13 -6.29 14.20 -3.27
N VAL A 14 -6.71 12.95 -3.47
CA VAL A 14 -5.92 11.90 -4.11
C VAL A 14 -6.50 11.60 -5.48
N LEU A 15 -5.70 11.77 -6.50
CA LEU A 15 -6.01 11.24 -7.83
C LEU A 15 -5.80 9.73 -7.84
N TYR A 16 -6.61 8.98 -8.57
CA TYR A 16 -6.38 7.55 -8.71
C TYR A 16 -6.46 7.08 -10.16
N ALA A 17 -5.71 6.04 -10.45
CA ALA A 17 -5.85 5.17 -11.60
C ALA A 17 -5.94 3.74 -11.10
N THR A 18 -6.92 2.96 -11.57
CA THR A 18 -7.13 1.60 -11.11
C THR A 18 -7.56 0.67 -12.23
N ASP A 19 -7.01 -0.54 -12.24
CA ASP A 19 -7.45 -1.66 -13.06
C ASP A 19 -8.24 -2.71 -12.26
N ARG A 20 -8.78 -2.27 -11.09
CA ARG A 20 -9.75 -3.03 -10.31
C ARG A 20 -11.13 -2.95 -10.94
N GLY A 21 -11.85 -4.05 -10.92
CA GLY A 21 -13.27 -4.08 -11.27
C GLY A 21 -14.12 -3.30 -10.26
N ARG A 22 -15.17 -2.64 -10.74
CA ARG A 22 -16.18 -2.05 -9.86
C ARG A 22 -16.89 -3.15 -9.08
N PHE A 23 -17.23 -2.84 -7.86
CA PHE A 23 -17.80 -3.79 -6.93
C PHE A 23 -19.14 -3.27 -6.38
N VAL A 24 -20.15 -4.14 -6.44
CA VAL A 24 -21.44 -3.92 -5.77
C VAL A 24 -21.65 -5.09 -4.83
N PRO A 25 -21.76 -4.83 -3.50
CA PRO A 25 -22.03 -5.89 -2.55
C PRO A 25 -23.41 -6.48 -2.82
N ASP A 26 -23.44 -7.72 -3.31
CA ASP A 26 -24.66 -8.49 -3.54
C ASP A 26 -24.86 -9.59 -2.48
N THR A 27 -26.00 -10.25 -2.51
CA THR A 27 -26.32 -11.35 -1.60
C THR A 27 -25.31 -12.50 -1.70
N ALA A 28 -24.75 -12.75 -2.88
CA ALA A 28 -23.75 -13.80 -3.10
C ALA A 28 -22.40 -13.42 -2.47
N TRP A 29 -22.03 -12.14 -2.47
CA TRP A 29 -20.85 -11.64 -1.79
C TRP A 29 -20.98 -11.79 -0.26
N TYR A 30 -22.13 -11.38 0.29
CA TYR A 30 -22.42 -11.58 1.71
C TYR A 30 -22.40 -13.07 2.06
N ALA A 31 -23.05 -13.91 1.26
CA ALA A 31 -23.09 -15.35 1.47
C ALA A 31 -21.67 -15.96 1.47
N ARG A 32 -20.82 -15.67 0.49
CA ARG A 32 -19.46 -16.22 0.40
C ARG A 32 -18.59 -15.80 1.58
N ARG A 33 -18.76 -14.59 2.10
CA ARG A 33 -17.92 -14.06 3.18
C ARG A 33 -18.40 -14.46 4.58
N PHE A 34 -19.71 -14.69 4.75
CA PHE A 34 -20.31 -14.97 6.06
C PHE A 34 -20.78 -16.41 6.25
N LEU A 35 -21.15 -17.15 5.18
CA LEU A 35 -21.49 -18.56 5.28
C LEU A 35 -20.36 -19.42 5.88
N PRO A 36 -19.08 -19.26 5.53
CA PRO A 36 -18.02 -20.03 6.17
C PRO A 36 -17.91 -19.77 7.67
N ALA A 37 -18.08 -18.52 8.11
CA ALA A 37 -18.08 -18.17 9.54
C ALA A 37 -19.30 -18.73 10.25
N GLY A 38 -20.49 -18.66 9.64
CA GLY A 38 -21.70 -19.28 10.15
C GLY A 38 -21.60 -20.81 10.23
N LEU A 39 -21.02 -21.46 9.21
CA LEU A 39 -20.78 -22.90 9.19
C LEU A 39 -19.74 -23.31 10.24
N ALA A 40 -18.64 -22.54 10.37
CA ALA A 40 -17.63 -22.77 11.41
C ALA A 40 -18.25 -22.62 12.81
N LEU A 41 -19.17 -21.67 13.01
CA LEU A 41 -19.94 -21.54 14.25
C LEU A 41 -20.75 -22.81 14.54
N VAL A 42 -21.53 -23.28 13.58
CA VAL A 42 -22.38 -24.47 13.74
C VAL A 42 -21.54 -25.71 14.00
N VAL A 43 -20.48 -25.93 13.22
CA VAL A 43 -19.55 -27.05 13.39
C VAL A 43 -18.81 -26.97 14.72
N GLY A 44 -18.33 -25.78 15.10
CA GLY A 44 -17.65 -25.53 16.38
C GLY A 44 -18.57 -25.85 17.58
N LEU A 45 -19.83 -25.39 17.53
CA LEU A 45 -20.83 -25.70 18.56
C LEU A 45 -21.16 -27.18 18.61
N ALA A 46 -21.30 -27.85 17.46
CA ALA A 46 -21.57 -29.31 17.39
C ALA A 46 -20.40 -30.13 17.96
N LEU A 47 -19.15 -29.76 17.60
CA LEU A 47 -17.94 -30.40 18.16
C LEU A 47 -17.80 -30.14 19.65
N ALA A 48 -18.08 -28.93 20.13
CA ALA A 48 -18.08 -28.62 21.56
C ALA A 48 -19.13 -29.40 22.31
N ALA A 49 -20.33 -29.55 21.75
CA ALA A 49 -21.41 -30.38 22.33
C ALA A 49 -21.03 -31.88 22.38
N ARG A 50 -20.39 -32.38 21.31
CA ARG A 50 -19.90 -33.77 21.26
C ARG A 50 -18.78 -34.03 22.28
N MET A 51 -17.81 -33.11 22.35
CA MET A 51 -16.70 -33.19 23.29
C MET A 51 -17.17 -33.08 24.75
N ARG A 52 -18.18 -32.23 25.02
CA ARG A 52 -18.84 -32.15 26.32
C ARG A 52 -19.48 -33.46 26.73
N ARG A 53 -20.11 -34.22 25.82
CA ARG A 53 -20.66 -35.57 26.10
C ARG A 53 -19.55 -36.57 26.42
N MET A 54 -18.46 -36.58 25.65
CA MET A 54 -17.32 -37.50 25.83
C MET A 54 -16.54 -37.25 27.12
N LEU A 55 -16.42 -35.98 27.56
CA LEU A 55 -15.61 -35.60 28.74
C LEU A 55 -16.43 -35.53 30.03
N ARG A 56 -17.75 -35.77 29.99
CA ARG A 56 -18.68 -35.50 31.09
C ARG A 56 -18.40 -36.32 32.35
N GLU A 57 -17.82 -37.53 32.21
CA GLU A 57 -17.64 -38.45 33.33
C GLU A 57 -16.29 -38.34 34.07
N ARG A 58 -15.22 -37.87 33.38
CA ARG A 58 -13.88 -37.80 33.98
C ARG A 58 -13.26 -36.42 34.08
N TYR A 59 -13.68 -35.47 33.23
CA TYR A 59 -13.02 -34.16 33.11
C TYR A 59 -14.01 -33.02 32.87
N ALA A 60 -15.06 -32.94 33.69
CA ALA A 60 -16.16 -31.97 33.51
C ALA A 60 -15.69 -30.50 33.41
N TRP A 61 -14.64 -30.09 34.11
CA TRP A 61 -14.09 -28.74 34.02
C TRP A 61 -13.40 -28.44 32.68
N ARG A 62 -12.63 -29.41 32.15
CA ARG A 62 -11.99 -29.28 30.83
C ARG A 62 -13.02 -29.17 29.72
N ALA A 63 -14.07 -29.95 29.78
CA ALA A 63 -15.19 -29.88 28.84
C ALA A 63 -15.88 -28.53 28.88
N ARG A 64 -16.05 -27.92 30.06
CA ARG A 64 -16.59 -26.54 30.20
C ARG A 64 -15.65 -25.50 29.57
N VAL A 65 -14.35 -25.55 29.85
CA VAL A 65 -13.35 -24.61 29.30
C VAL A 65 -13.33 -24.69 27.78
N VAL A 66 -13.24 -25.88 27.19
CA VAL A 66 -13.24 -26.05 25.73
C VAL A 66 -14.55 -25.58 25.12
N THR A 67 -15.69 -25.84 25.74
CA THR A 67 -16.99 -25.34 25.27
C THR A 67 -17.03 -23.81 25.32
N TRP A 68 -16.56 -23.20 26.40
CA TRP A 68 -16.50 -21.74 26.52
C TRP A 68 -15.56 -21.12 25.46
N ILE A 69 -14.37 -21.67 25.23
CA ILE A 69 -13.45 -21.22 24.20
C ILE A 69 -14.10 -21.30 22.81
N ALA A 70 -14.76 -22.43 22.50
CA ALA A 70 -15.45 -22.60 21.23
C ALA A 70 -16.61 -21.59 21.07
N VAL A 71 -17.45 -21.40 22.09
CA VAL A 71 -18.57 -20.46 22.05
C VAL A 71 -18.09 -19.02 21.93
N VAL A 72 -17.12 -18.60 22.74
CA VAL A 72 -16.58 -17.24 22.69
C VAL A 72 -15.85 -16.99 21.35
N GLY A 73 -15.04 -17.94 20.88
CA GLY A 73 -14.34 -17.81 19.60
C GLY A 73 -15.30 -17.71 18.40
N THR A 74 -16.35 -18.55 18.39
CA THR A 74 -17.34 -18.53 17.29
C THR A 74 -18.28 -17.33 17.38
N ALA A 75 -18.65 -16.87 18.58
CA ALA A 75 -19.39 -15.62 18.75
C ALA A 75 -18.55 -14.41 18.30
N GLY A 76 -17.25 -14.40 18.62
CA GLY A 76 -16.32 -13.37 18.14
C GLY A 76 -16.24 -13.32 16.61
N LEU A 77 -16.13 -14.47 15.94
CA LEU A 77 -16.11 -14.54 14.47
C LEU A 77 -17.43 -14.05 13.84
N ALA A 78 -18.56 -14.41 14.43
CA ALA A 78 -19.87 -13.96 13.95
C ALA A 78 -20.05 -12.45 14.15
N ALA A 79 -19.61 -11.91 15.29
CA ALA A 79 -19.64 -10.48 15.56
C ALA A 79 -18.73 -9.68 14.62
N ASP A 80 -17.51 -10.17 14.35
CA ASP A 80 -16.60 -9.55 13.38
C ASP A 80 -17.19 -9.57 11.98
N GLY A 81 -17.78 -10.69 11.55
CA GLY A 81 -18.50 -10.79 10.29
C GLY A 81 -19.63 -9.78 10.17
N GLY A 82 -20.50 -9.69 11.19
CA GLY A 82 -21.60 -8.72 11.23
C GLY A 82 -21.12 -7.27 11.18
N LEU A 83 -20.06 -6.95 11.91
CA LEU A 83 -19.45 -5.61 11.91
C LEU A 83 -18.85 -5.24 10.54
N ARG A 84 -18.18 -6.17 9.88
CA ARG A 84 -17.67 -5.97 8.51
C ARG A 84 -18.80 -5.71 7.50
N ALA A 85 -19.93 -6.43 7.63
CA ALA A 85 -21.09 -6.20 6.79
C ALA A 85 -21.67 -4.80 6.99
N LEU A 86 -21.87 -4.37 8.24
CA LEU A 86 -22.35 -3.03 8.57
C LEU A 86 -21.39 -1.92 8.12
N ARG A 87 -20.10 -2.14 8.25
CA ARG A 87 -19.09 -1.21 7.73
C ARG A 87 -19.17 -1.10 6.21
N MET A 88 -19.35 -2.22 5.51
CA MET A 88 -19.48 -2.24 4.05
C MET A 88 -20.76 -1.53 3.58
N GLU A 89 -21.89 -1.75 4.27
CA GLU A 89 -23.14 -1.07 3.97
C GLU A 89 -23.01 0.45 4.12
N ARG A 90 -22.40 0.93 5.20
CA ARG A 90 -22.12 2.36 5.40
C ARG A 90 -21.20 2.94 4.32
N ARG A 91 -20.19 2.17 3.89
CA ARG A 91 -19.30 2.57 2.78
C ARG A 91 -20.06 2.66 1.47
N SER A 92 -20.89 1.67 1.16
CA SER A 92 -21.70 1.67 -0.08
C SER A 92 -22.68 2.85 -0.12
N ALA A 93 -23.20 3.25 1.03
CA ALA A 93 -24.09 4.42 1.13
C ALA A 93 -23.32 5.76 0.98
N ARG A 94 -22.05 5.80 1.34
CA ARG A 94 -21.21 7.00 1.29
C ARG A 94 -20.49 7.21 -0.03
N LEU A 95 -19.98 6.12 -0.63
CA LEU A 95 -19.14 6.18 -1.81
C LEU A 95 -19.94 5.93 -3.08
N ALA A 96 -19.79 6.80 -4.08
CA ALA A 96 -20.48 6.68 -5.37
C ALA A 96 -20.08 5.42 -6.15
N VAL A 97 -18.85 4.93 -5.92
CA VAL A 97 -18.33 3.69 -6.50
C VAL A 97 -17.44 2.98 -5.49
N LEU A 98 -17.50 1.65 -5.51
CA LEU A 98 -16.57 0.78 -4.82
C LEU A 98 -15.75 0.01 -5.85
N TYR A 99 -14.45 -0.13 -5.59
CA TYR A 99 -13.58 -1.01 -6.38
C TYR A 99 -13.20 -2.23 -5.53
N GLY A 100 -13.36 -3.40 -6.13
CA GLY A 100 -13.11 -4.69 -5.49
C GLY A 100 -11.72 -5.26 -5.74
N ASP A 101 -11.67 -6.57 -5.65
CA ASP A 101 -10.48 -7.41 -5.84
C ASP A 101 -10.48 -8.13 -7.20
N THR A 102 -11.48 -7.90 -8.03
CA THR A 102 -11.56 -8.44 -9.39
C THR A 102 -10.84 -7.52 -10.38
N ARG A 103 -10.46 -8.07 -11.52
CA ARG A 103 -9.85 -7.32 -12.62
C ARG A 103 -10.89 -6.51 -13.37
N LEU A 104 -10.54 -5.31 -13.79
CA LEU A 104 -11.33 -4.50 -14.69
C LEU A 104 -11.42 -5.18 -16.07
N ASP A 105 -12.58 -5.15 -16.69
CA ASP A 105 -12.70 -5.51 -18.11
C ASP A 105 -12.12 -4.39 -18.98
N VAL A 106 -10.86 -4.54 -19.36
CA VAL A 106 -10.13 -3.56 -20.16
C VAL A 106 -10.30 -3.76 -21.66
N GLY A 107 -10.80 -4.93 -22.08
CA GLY A 107 -10.88 -5.31 -23.49
C GLY A 107 -11.89 -4.49 -24.30
N SER A 108 -12.91 -3.93 -23.65
CA SER A 108 -13.96 -3.12 -24.25
C SER A 108 -13.77 -1.62 -24.12
N ARG A 109 -12.67 -1.15 -23.48
CA ARG A 109 -12.49 0.27 -23.15
C ARG A 109 -11.59 0.99 -24.17
N PRO A 110 -12.04 2.11 -24.74
CA PRO A 110 -11.15 3.01 -25.47
C PRO A 110 -10.22 3.75 -24.48
N GLY A 111 -9.00 4.07 -24.90
CA GLY A 111 -8.05 4.87 -24.12
C GLY A 111 -7.21 4.06 -23.14
N LEU A 112 -7.05 4.55 -21.92
CA LEU A 112 -6.24 3.89 -20.89
C LEU A 112 -6.89 2.61 -20.37
N PRO A 113 -6.11 1.55 -20.09
CA PRO A 113 -6.62 0.29 -19.55
C PRO A 113 -6.88 0.37 -18.03
N VAL A 114 -7.29 1.53 -17.56
CA VAL A 114 -7.57 1.82 -16.14
C VAL A 114 -8.80 2.72 -16.05
N GLU A 115 -9.48 2.68 -14.92
CA GLU A 115 -10.41 3.72 -14.52
C GLU A 115 -9.66 4.80 -13.75
N THR A 116 -10.01 6.05 -14.00
CA THR A 116 -9.43 7.22 -13.37
C THR A 116 -10.48 8.00 -12.58
N GLY A 117 -10.05 8.71 -11.57
CA GLY A 117 -10.95 9.54 -10.77
C GLY A 117 -10.24 10.24 -9.62
N VAL A 118 -11.03 10.83 -8.74
CA VAL A 118 -10.60 11.62 -7.60
C VAL A 118 -11.22 11.06 -6.33
N ALA A 119 -10.43 10.96 -5.28
CA ALA A 119 -10.88 10.60 -3.94
C ALA A 119 -10.56 11.74 -2.96
N GLN A 120 -11.45 11.96 -1.98
CA GLN A 120 -11.23 12.88 -0.88
C GLN A 120 -11.01 12.06 0.39
N VAL A 121 -9.91 12.34 1.07
CA VAL A 121 -9.51 11.64 2.31
C VAL A 121 -9.39 12.66 3.43
N SER A 122 -10.14 12.49 4.54
CA SER A 122 -9.96 13.31 5.74
C SER A 122 -8.79 12.82 6.57
N ILE A 123 -8.11 13.79 7.18
CA ILE A 123 -7.06 13.58 8.15
C ILE A 123 -7.56 14.05 9.52
N PRO A 124 -7.57 13.20 10.56
CA PRO A 124 -8.10 13.60 11.86
C PRO A 124 -7.24 14.69 12.49
N PRO A 125 -7.83 15.58 13.33
CA PRO A 125 -7.08 16.66 13.98
C PRO A 125 -5.93 16.20 14.89
N ALA A 126 -6.01 14.96 15.39
CA ALA A 126 -5.00 14.32 16.23
C ALA A 126 -4.11 13.35 15.45
N HIS A 127 -3.99 13.54 14.12
CA HIS A 127 -3.15 12.68 13.27
C HIS A 127 -1.71 12.59 13.76
N VAL A 128 -1.17 11.38 13.72
CA VAL A 128 0.21 11.08 14.10
C VAL A 128 1.00 10.71 12.84
N VAL A 129 2.09 11.43 12.60
CA VAL A 129 2.98 11.18 11.44
C VAL A 129 3.33 9.69 11.35
N GLY A 130 3.09 9.10 10.19
CA GLY A 130 3.34 7.68 9.93
C GLY A 130 2.16 6.76 10.24
N GLU A 131 1.10 7.24 10.82
CA GLU A 131 -0.08 6.40 11.09
C GLU A 131 -1.16 6.57 10.02
N VAL A 132 -1.94 5.53 9.83
CA VAL A 132 -3.24 5.57 9.17
C VAL A 132 -4.25 5.16 10.24
N GLU A 133 -4.84 6.14 10.88
CA GLU A 133 -5.78 5.92 11.97
C GLU A 133 -7.03 5.21 11.44
N ARG A 134 -7.27 4.01 11.94
CA ARG A 134 -8.40 3.15 11.55
C ARG A 134 -9.22 2.76 12.78
N PRO A 135 -10.52 2.57 12.64
CA PRO A 135 -11.35 2.10 13.74
C PRO A 135 -10.91 0.73 14.21
N SER A 136 -10.75 0.58 15.52
CA SER A 136 -10.33 -0.65 16.17
C SER A 136 -11.32 -1.06 17.24
N ILE A 137 -11.84 -2.29 17.17
CA ILE A 137 -12.72 -2.86 18.19
C ILE A 137 -12.06 -2.91 19.58
N TRP A 138 -10.73 -3.02 19.61
CA TRP A 138 -9.98 -3.01 20.88
C TRP A 138 -9.92 -1.61 21.54
N LYS A 139 -10.13 -0.55 20.73
CA LYS A 139 -10.26 0.84 21.19
C LYS A 139 -11.72 1.24 21.41
N GLY A 140 -12.68 0.34 21.14
CA GLY A 140 -14.12 0.61 21.22
C GLY A 140 -14.69 1.27 19.96
N ASP A 141 -13.89 1.42 18.91
CA ASP A 141 -14.30 2.10 17.68
C ASP A 141 -14.96 1.11 16.73
N LEU A 142 -16.26 1.12 16.67
CA LEU A 142 -17.01 0.22 15.79
C LEU A 142 -17.05 0.73 14.35
N PHE A 143 -17.03 2.05 14.15
CA PHE A 143 -17.20 2.71 12.86
C PHE A 143 -16.14 3.80 12.64
N GLU A 144 -16.01 4.21 11.38
CA GLU A 144 -15.15 5.33 10.99
C GLU A 144 -15.74 6.65 11.52
N ASP A 145 -14.86 7.45 12.13
CA ASP A 145 -15.13 8.79 12.63
C ASP A 145 -14.03 9.72 12.09
N PRO A 146 -14.35 10.71 11.27
CA PRO A 146 -13.36 11.64 10.72
C PRO A 146 -12.60 12.46 11.77
N GLN A 147 -13.13 12.57 12.99
CA GLN A 147 -12.44 13.24 14.09
C GLN A 147 -11.32 12.39 14.70
N ALA A 148 -11.40 11.06 14.54
CA ALA A 148 -10.46 10.11 15.12
C ALA A 148 -9.72 9.28 14.08
N HIS A 149 -10.24 9.17 12.87
CA HIS A 149 -9.73 8.27 11.83
C HIS A 149 -9.53 8.97 10.50
N MET A 150 -8.57 8.49 9.72
CA MET A 150 -8.51 8.80 8.29
C MET A 150 -9.65 8.10 7.57
N VAL A 151 -10.43 8.85 6.80
CA VAL A 151 -11.64 8.35 6.14
C VAL A 151 -11.69 8.79 4.68
N VAL A 152 -11.99 7.87 3.77
CA VAL A 152 -12.31 8.20 2.38
C VAL A 152 -13.75 8.69 2.32
N HIS A 153 -13.96 9.98 2.08
CA HIS A 153 -15.31 10.60 2.03
C HIS A 153 -15.98 10.49 0.68
N GLY A 154 -15.22 10.45 -0.39
CA GLY A 154 -15.75 10.39 -1.74
C GLY A 154 -14.78 9.68 -2.69
N VAL A 155 -15.34 8.93 -3.63
CA VAL A 155 -14.63 8.35 -4.77
C VAL A 155 -15.47 8.69 -5.98
N VAL A 156 -14.94 9.58 -6.83
CA VAL A 156 -15.64 10.09 -8.01
C VAL A 156 -14.87 9.68 -9.26
N PRO A 157 -15.37 8.73 -10.04
CA PRO A 157 -14.77 8.40 -11.33
C PRO A 157 -14.81 9.60 -12.27
N GLN A 158 -13.76 9.78 -13.03
CA GLN A 158 -13.66 10.79 -14.06
C GLN A 158 -13.24 10.17 -15.39
N GLU A 159 -13.83 10.65 -16.47
CA GLU A 159 -13.33 10.35 -17.82
C GLU A 159 -11.90 10.83 -17.99
N GLU A 160 -11.13 10.11 -18.80
CA GLU A 160 -9.69 10.33 -18.98
C GLU A 160 -9.32 11.80 -19.23
N GLY A 161 -10.08 12.49 -20.10
CA GLY A 161 -9.83 13.91 -20.42
C GLY A 161 -9.97 14.82 -19.21
N ALA A 162 -11.09 14.72 -18.51
CA ALA A 162 -11.39 15.51 -17.30
C ALA A 162 -10.40 15.19 -16.16
N TRP A 163 -9.99 13.93 -16.04
CA TRP A 163 -8.99 13.54 -15.05
C TRP A 163 -7.64 14.21 -15.29
N PHE A 164 -7.18 14.27 -16.55
CA PHE A 164 -5.94 14.98 -16.87
C PHE A 164 -6.07 16.51 -16.72
N GLU A 165 -7.25 17.09 -16.86
CA GLU A 165 -7.51 18.49 -16.53
C GLU A 165 -7.35 18.72 -15.02
N THR A 166 -8.04 17.92 -14.21
CA THR A 166 -7.90 17.95 -12.73
C THR A 166 -6.45 17.80 -12.30
N LEU A 167 -5.72 16.85 -12.91
CA LEU A 167 -4.31 16.65 -12.62
C LEU A 167 -3.46 17.89 -12.93
N ARG A 168 -3.65 18.50 -14.12
CA ARG A 168 -2.92 19.72 -14.49
C ARG A 168 -3.21 20.89 -13.55
N ASP A 169 -4.45 21.03 -13.11
CA ASP A 169 -4.84 22.07 -12.16
C ASP A 169 -4.14 21.90 -10.81
N LEU A 170 -4.09 20.67 -10.29
CA LEU A 170 -3.37 20.34 -9.05
C LEU A 170 -1.85 20.58 -9.19
N VAL A 171 -1.27 20.17 -10.30
CA VAL A 171 0.15 20.39 -10.60
C VAL A 171 0.45 21.89 -10.72
N ALA A 172 -0.36 22.65 -11.46
CA ALA A 172 -0.19 24.09 -11.65
C ALA A 172 -0.39 24.87 -10.34
N GLY A 173 -1.21 24.38 -9.43
CA GLY A 173 -1.39 24.96 -8.10
C GLY A 173 -0.22 24.76 -7.14
N SER A 174 0.83 24.05 -7.56
CA SER A 174 2.04 23.76 -6.79
C SER A 174 3.24 24.52 -7.36
N ASP A 175 3.97 25.23 -6.50
CA ASP A 175 5.23 25.92 -6.91
C ASP A 175 6.26 24.95 -7.50
N ALA A 176 6.26 23.71 -7.03
CA ALA A 176 7.19 22.67 -7.48
C ALA A 176 6.74 22.01 -8.79
N GLN A 177 5.45 22.08 -9.12
CA GLN A 177 4.81 21.39 -10.25
C GLN A 177 5.13 19.90 -10.28
N ASP A 178 5.10 19.28 -9.12
CA ASP A 178 5.45 17.87 -8.94
C ASP A 178 4.21 16.99 -8.85
N ALA A 179 4.35 15.72 -9.26
CA ALA A 179 3.40 14.65 -8.98
C ALA A 179 4.14 13.43 -8.44
N PHE A 180 3.51 12.65 -7.60
CA PHE A 180 4.00 11.31 -7.31
C PHE A 180 2.94 10.24 -7.58
N VAL A 181 3.38 9.05 -7.99
CA VAL A 181 2.55 7.86 -8.13
C VAL A 181 2.94 6.86 -7.05
N PHE A 182 1.98 6.47 -6.22
CA PHE A 182 2.15 5.39 -5.25
C PHE A 182 1.55 4.10 -5.78
N VAL A 183 2.37 3.04 -5.84
CA VAL A 183 1.95 1.68 -6.23
C VAL A 183 2.00 0.79 -5.00
N HIS A 184 0.83 0.37 -4.52
CA HIS A 184 0.70 -0.39 -3.29
C HIS A 184 1.19 -1.84 -3.41
N GLY A 185 1.37 -2.49 -2.26
CA GLY A 185 1.80 -3.87 -2.16
C GLY A 185 0.68 -4.90 -2.15
N TYR A 186 1.04 -6.11 -1.73
CA TYR A 186 0.17 -7.25 -1.49
C TYR A 186 -0.78 -6.99 -0.31
N ASN A 187 -1.95 -7.64 -0.34
CA ASN A 187 -2.96 -7.58 0.72
C ASN A 187 -3.44 -6.16 1.04
N VAL A 188 -3.66 -5.35 0.00
CA VAL A 188 -4.12 -3.97 0.13
C VAL A 188 -5.39 -3.77 -0.69
N THR A 189 -6.44 -3.29 -0.06
CA THR A 189 -7.69 -2.90 -0.71
C THR A 189 -7.54 -1.55 -1.41
N PHE A 190 -8.47 -1.21 -2.31
CA PHE A 190 -8.51 0.09 -2.98
C PHE A 190 -8.49 1.25 -1.98
N GLU A 191 -9.33 1.18 -0.96
CA GLU A 191 -9.42 2.22 0.07
C GLU A 191 -8.12 2.35 0.87
N GLU A 192 -7.49 1.24 1.26
CA GLU A 192 -6.22 1.28 1.99
C GLU A 192 -5.10 1.89 1.16
N ALA A 193 -5.11 1.67 -0.16
CA ALA A 193 -4.16 2.31 -1.07
C ALA A 193 -4.37 3.82 -1.12
N LEU A 194 -5.62 4.30 -1.17
CA LEU A 194 -5.96 5.73 -1.12
C LEU A 194 -5.53 6.36 0.21
N LEU A 195 -5.86 5.71 1.34
CA LEU A 195 -5.50 6.21 2.67
C LEU A 195 -3.98 6.32 2.82
N ARG A 196 -3.22 5.32 2.37
CA ARG A 196 -1.76 5.37 2.41
C ARG A 196 -1.18 6.46 1.50
N THR A 197 -1.74 6.66 0.32
CA THR A 197 -1.33 7.73 -0.59
C THR A 197 -1.58 9.10 0.04
N ALA A 198 -2.76 9.30 0.64
CA ALA A 198 -3.13 10.53 1.32
C ALA A 198 -2.23 10.81 2.53
N GLN A 199 -1.97 9.78 3.36
CA GLN A 199 -1.09 9.89 4.52
C GLN A 199 0.34 10.29 4.12
N ILE A 200 0.93 9.63 3.11
CA ILE A 200 2.26 10.01 2.61
C ILE A 200 2.25 11.47 2.13
N ALA A 201 1.25 11.88 1.36
CA ALA A 201 1.15 13.25 0.87
C ALA A 201 1.03 14.27 2.02
N TYR A 202 0.21 13.97 3.03
CA TYR A 202 -0.01 14.84 4.17
C TYR A 202 1.23 14.95 5.05
N ASP A 203 1.82 13.84 5.44
CA ASP A 203 3.00 13.80 6.31
C ASP A 203 4.21 14.47 5.69
N LEU A 204 4.41 14.28 4.40
CA LEU A 204 5.45 14.96 3.64
C LEU A 204 5.12 16.45 3.40
N LYS A 205 3.89 16.90 3.64
CA LYS A 205 3.41 18.23 3.22
C LYS A 205 3.60 18.44 1.71
N PHE A 206 3.34 17.37 0.95
CA PHE A 206 3.49 17.38 -0.50
C PHE A 206 2.41 18.24 -1.13
N ARG A 207 2.82 19.30 -1.81
CA ARG A 207 1.90 20.28 -2.41
C ARG A 207 1.54 20.00 -3.88
N GLY A 208 2.14 18.97 -4.46
CA GLY A 208 1.85 18.54 -5.83
C GLY A 208 0.64 17.60 -5.91
N ALA A 209 0.55 16.84 -7.00
CA ALA A 209 -0.52 15.89 -7.23
C ALA A 209 -0.16 14.48 -6.69
N PRO A 210 -0.76 14.01 -5.58
CA PRO A 210 -0.63 12.63 -5.15
C PRO A 210 -1.53 11.71 -5.98
N ILE A 211 -0.95 10.69 -6.57
CA ILE A 211 -1.65 9.73 -7.43
C ILE A 211 -1.51 8.33 -6.86
N CYS A 212 -2.63 7.64 -6.69
CA CYS A 212 -2.67 6.22 -6.32
C CYS A 212 -2.85 5.36 -7.56
N PHE A 213 -1.91 4.49 -7.88
CA PHE A 213 -2.15 3.40 -8.82
C PHE A 213 -2.55 2.15 -8.04
N SER A 214 -3.80 1.72 -8.17
CA SER A 214 -4.35 0.60 -7.41
C SER A 214 -4.67 -0.59 -8.28
N TRP A 215 -3.87 -1.65 -8.16
CA TRP A 215 -4.05 -2.93 -8.84
C TRP A 215 -4.90 -3.92 -8.01
N PRO A 216 -5.54 -4.97 -8.61
CA PRO A 216 -6.53 -5.81 -7.94
C PRO A 216 -5.92 -6.85 -6.98
N SER A 217 -5.30 -6.37 -5.89
CA SER A 217 -4.91 -7.21 -4.77
C SER A 217 -6.13 -7.68 -4.00
N GLN A 218 -6.13 -8.96 -3.59
CA GLN A 218 -7.29 -9.65 -3.01
C GLN A 218 -7.60 -9.22 -1.56
N GLY A 219 -6.66 -8.57 -0.88
CA GLY A 219 -6.85 -8.11 0.51
C GLY A 219 -6.94 -9.27 1.52
N GLY A 220 -6.29 -10.40 1.25
CA GLY A 220 -6.24 -11.57 2.12
C GLY A 220 -4.88 -12.28 2.08
N LEU A 221 -4.48 -12.89 3.20
CA LEU A 221 -3.17 -13.53 3.32
C LEU A 221 -3.05 -14.86 2.54
N ALA A 222 -4.17 -15.52 2.26
CA ALA A 222 -4.18 -16.80 1.55
C ALA A 222 -4.06 -16.64 0.03
N GLU A 223 -4.32 -15.44 -0.49
CA GLU A 223 -4.42 -15.15 -1.92
C GLU A 223 -3.12 -14.63 -2.53
N TYR A 224 -1.99 -14.87 -1.88
CA TYR A 224 -0.67 -14.38 -2.33
C TYR A 224 -0.35 -14.77 -3.79
N THR A 225 -0.63 -16.02 -4.18
CA THR A 225 -0.39 -16.50 -5.56
C THR A 225 -1.34 -15.87 -6.58
N VAL A 226 -2.56 -15.53 -6.16
CA VAL A 226 -3.52 -14.78 -7.01
C VAL A 226 -2.99 -13.37 -7.23
N ASP A 227 -2.48 -12.74 -6.19
CA ASP A 227 -1.90 -11.39 -6.25
C ASP A 227 -0.64 -11.35 -7.12
N GLU A 228 0.18 -12.40 -7.12
CA GLU A 228 1.30 -12.53 -8.07
C GLU A 228 0.84 -12.53 -9.54
N ALA A 229 -0.27 -13.20 -9.83
CA ALA A 229 -0.87 -13.18 -11.17
C ALA A 229 -1.50 -11.81 -11.48
N ASN A 230 -2.13 -11.16 -10.50
CA ASN A 230 -2.77 -9.87 -10.66
C ASN A 230 -1.75 -8.74 -10.88
N VAL A 231 -0.67 -8.70 -10.10
CA VAL A 231 0.36 -7.66 -10.25
C VAL A 231 1.07 -7.76 -11.61
N ARG A 232 1.29 -8.98 -12.10
CA ARG A 232 1.85 -9.19 -13.44
C ARG A 232 0.87 -8.76 -14.54
N TRP A 233 -0.42 -9.05 -14.38
CA TRP A 233 -1.46 -8.60 -15.30
C TRP A 233 -1.61 -7.07 -15.30
N ALA A 234 -1.39 -6.40 -14.17
CA ALA A 234 -1.43 -4.94 -14.03
C ALA A 234 -0.22 -4.23 -14.66
N THR A 235 0.92 -4.91 -14.86
CA THR A 235 2.15 -4.31 -15.37
C THR A 235 1.97 -3.54 -16.69
N PRO A 236 1.36 -4.09 -17.77
CA PRO A 236 1.15 -3.35 -19.01
C PRO A 236 0.15 -2.18 -18.85
N HIS A 237 -0.73 -2.22 -17.87
CA HIS A 237 -1.65 -1.13 -17.58
C HIS A 237 -0.92 0.03 -16.91
N LEU A 238 -0.06 -0.27 -15.94
CA LEU A 238 0.82 0.71 -15.31
C LEU A 238 1.75 1.37 -16.34
N GLU A 239 2.32 0.58 -17.27
CA GLU A 239 3.17 1.09 -18.34
C GLU A 239 2.43 2.14 -19.18
N ARG A 240 1.26 1.79 -19.71
CA ARG A 240 0.45 2.70 -20.54
C ARG A 240 0.01 3.94 -19.75
N PHE A 241 -0.34 3.76 -18.48
CA PHE A 241 -0.68 4.87 -17.60
C PHE A 241 0.50 5.81 -17.38
N LEU A 242 1.69 5.32 -17.08
CA LEU A 242 2.88 6.15 -16.87
C LEU A 242 3.33 6.88 -18.15
N VAL A 243 3.20 6.25 -19.31
CA VAL A 243 3.45 6.93 -20.62
C VAL A 243 2.48 8.10 -20.82
N ALA A 244 1.18 7.88 -20.58
CA ALA A 244 0.19 8.95 -20.71
C ALA A 244 0.39 10.04 -19.66
N LEU A 245 0.74 9.66 -18.42
CA LEU A 245 1.02 10.60 -17.34
C LEU A 245 2.17 11.55 -17.70
N ARG A 246 3.29 11.01 -18.21
CA ARG A 246 4.41 11.84 -18.68
C ARG A 246 4.01 12.82 -19.79
N ALA A 247 3.25 12.35 -20.74
CA ALA A 247 2.88 13.14 -21.91
C ALA A 247 1.85 14.24 -21.60
N ARG A 248 1.00 14.07 -20.57
CA ARG A 248 -0.23 14.87 -20.43
C ARG A 248 -0.41 15.56 -19.08
N SER A 249 0.40 15.21 -18.06
CA SER A 249 0.24 15.74 -16.70
C SER A 249 0.60 17.24 -16.57
N GLY A 250 1.49 17.75 -17.42
CA GLY A 250 2.09 19.07 -17.22
C GLY A 250 3.04 19.14 -16.02
N ALA A 251 3.31 18.03 -15.34
CA ALA A 251 4.22 18.01 -14.21
C ALA A 251 5.68 18.22 -14.66
N ALA A 252 6.37 19.12 -13.98
CA ALA A 252 7.81 19.31 -14.17
C ALA A 252 8.60 18.09 -13.70
N ARG A 253 8.10 17.40 -12.69
CA ARG A 253 8.71 16.18 -12.15
C ARG A 253 7.64 15.18 -11.72
N ILE A 254 7.90 13.92 -12.06
CA ILE A 254 7.08 12.79 -11.64
C ILE A 254 7.96 11.88 -10.80
N HIS A 255 7.50 11.57 -9.58
CA HIS A 255 8.13 10.64 -8.67
C HIS A 255 7.34 9.35 -8.62
N LEU A 256 8.01 8.22 -8.50
CA LEU A 256 7.39 6.91 -8.37
C LEU A 256 7.75 6.30 -7.03
N ILE A 257 6.78 5.82 -6.30
CA ILE A 257 6.95 5.14 -5.01
C ILE A 257 6.24 3.80 -5.10
N ALA A 258 6.96 2.70 -5.01
CA ALA A 258 6.34 1.38 -4.95
C ALA A 258 6.65 0.68 -3.62
N HIS A 259 5.69 -0.08 -3.12
CA HIS A 259 5.81 -0.83 -1.89
C HIS A 259 5.63 -2.34 -2.13
N SER A 260 6.50 -3.17 -1.52
CA SER A 260 6.37 -4.62 -1.48
C SER A 260 6.18 -5.23 -2.88
N MET A 261 5.14 -6.04 -3.10
CA MET A 261 4.78 -6.66 -4.38
C MET A 261 4.51 -5.64 -5.50
N GLY A 262 4.11 -4.40 -5.19
CA GLY A 262 3.97 -3.33 -6.19
C GLY A 262 5.27 -3.00 -6.93
N ASN A 263 6.42 -3.29 -6.33
CA ASN A 263 7.71 -3.16 -7.00
C ASN A 263 7.87 -4.12 -8.18
N ARG A 264 7.19 -5.28 -8.20
CA ARG A 264 7.22 -6.19 -9.35
C ARG A 264 6.64 -5.51 -10.58
N ALA A 265 5.43 -4.91 -10.45
CA ALA A 265 4.84 -4.16 -11.56
C ALA A 265 5.70 -2.96 -11.97
N LEU A 266 6.19 -2.19 -10.99
CA LEU A 266 6.97 -0.99 -11.29
C LEU A 266 8.30 -1.32 -11.97
N THR A 267 9.08 -2.26 -11.45
CA THR A 267 10.39 -2.61 -12.03
C THR A 267 10.29 -3.22 -13.42
N GLU A 268 9.32 -4.11 -13.66
CA GLU A 268 9.04 -4.65 -14.99
C GLU A 268 8.56 -3.55 -15.97
N THR A 269 7.72 -2.62 -15.50
CA THR A 269 7.30 -1.47 -16.30
C THR A 269 8.48 -0.60 -16.71
N LEU A 270 9.37 -0.26 -15.76
CA LEU A 270 10.56 0.56 -16.03
C LEU A 270 11.55 -0.14 -16.97
N GLN A 271 11.71 -1.46 -16.84
CA GLN A 271 12.51 -2.25 -17.75
C GLN A 271 12.00 -2.15 -19.20
N ARG A 272 10.68 -2.18 -19.40
CA ARG A 272 10.06 -1.99 -20.71
C ARG A 272 10.24 -0.56 -21.23
N LEU A 273 10.01 0.44 -20.38
CA LEU A 273 10.15 1.85 -20.72
C LEU A 273 11.59 2.26 -21.02
N ARG A 274 12.59 1.52 -20.50
CA ARG A 274 13.99 1.81 -20.78
C ARG A 274 14.31 1.92 -22.27
N THR A 275 13.66 1.13 -23.11
CA THR A 275 13.86 1.14 -24.56
C THR A 275 13.39 2.43 -25.22
N THR A 276 12.59 3.23 -24.54
CA THR A 276 12.09 4.53 -25.03
C THR A 276 12.93 5.72 -24.57
N VAL A 277 13.90 5.50 -23.65
CA VAL A 277 14.76 6.55 -23.09
C VAL A 277 15.79 6.97 -24.11
N GLN A 278 15.85 8.25 -24.44
CA GLN A 278 16.88 8.83 -25.30
C GLN A 278 18.17 9.09 -24.51
N PRO A 279 19.34 9.09 -25.14
CA PRO A 279 20.59 9.43 -24.47
C PRO A 279 20.50 10.81 -23.78
N GLY A 280 20.77 10.84 -22.47
CA GLY A 280 20.73 12.04 -21.65
C GLY A 280 19.33 12.44 -21.15
N GLU A 281 18.29 11.71 -21.53
CA GLU A 281 16.93 11.90 -21.01
C GLU A 281 16.70 11.03 -19.76
N THR A 282 15.90 11.53 -18.83
CA THR A 282 15.31 10.75 -17.75
C THR A 282 13.80 10.82 -17.83
N LEU A 283 13.11 9.70 -17.56
CA LEU A 283 11.64 9.65 -17.63
C LEU A 283 11.00 10.15 -16.33
N PHE A 284 11.65 9.86 -15.20
CA PHE A 284 11.17 10.16 -13.85
C PHE A 284 12.25 10.87 -13.04
N HIS A 285 11.83 11.59 -12.00
CA HIS A 285 12.80 12.31 -11.17
C HIS A 285 13.33 11.41 -10.05
N GLU A 286 12.45 10.90 -9.20
CA GLU A 286 12.80 9.96 -8.12
C GLU A 286 12.04 8.66 -8.29
N ILE A 287 12.72 7.53 -8.17
CA ILE A 287 12.10 6.22 -8.04
C ILE A 287 12.45 5.68 -6.66
N VAL A 288 11.45 5.39 -5.87
CA VAL A 288 11.56 4.85 -4.52
C VAL A 288 11.01 3.44 -4.48
N LEU A 289 11.88 2.49 -4.21
CA LEU A 289 11.56 1.06 -4.09
C LEU A 289 11.59 0.68 -2.61
N ALA A 290 10.41 0.60 -1.97
CA ALA A 290 10.29 0.29 -0.56
C ALA A 290 9.97 -1.19 -0.35
N ALA A 291 10.78 -1.88 0.44
CA ALA A 291 10.62 -3.31 0.74
C ALA A 291 10.34 -4.16 -0.51
N PRO A 292 11.11 -4.03 -1.62
CA PRO A 292 10.76 -4.71 -2.85
C PRO A 292 10.73 -6.22 -2.70
N ASP A 293 9.54 -6.80 -2.93
CA ASP A 293 9.31 -8.24 -2.96
C ASP A 293 9.61 -8.79 -4.36
N VAL A 294 10.86 -8.62 -4.77
CA VAL A 294 11.44 -9.05 -6.03
C VAL A 294 12.63 -9.94 -5.69
N ASP A 295 12.92 -10.95 -6.49
CA ASP A 295 14.11 -11.77 -6.32
C ASP A 295 15.38 -10.91 -6.35
N ALA A 296 16.25 -11.08 -5.35
CA ALA A 296 17.42 -10.19 -5.16
C ALA A 296 18.45 -10.30 -6.27
N ASP A 297 18.66 -11.50 -6.82
CA ASP A 297 19.62 -11.72 -7.89
C ASP A 297 19.08 -11.17 -9.21
N THR A 298 17.81 -11.48 -9.54
CA THR A 298 17.12 -10.90 -10.70
C THR A 298 17.11 -9.37 -10.64
N PHE A 299 16.84 -8.82 -9.44
CA PHE A 299 16.84 -7.37 -9.28
C PHE A 299 18.23 -6.78 -9.52
N ARG A 300 19.27 -7.36 -8.93
CA ARG A 300 20.64 -6.86 -9.03
C ARG A 300 21.17 -6.95 -10.44
N ASP A 301 20.97 -8.10 -11.12
CA ASP A 301 21.66 -8.44 -12.35
C ASP A 301 20.90 -7.98 -13.61
N ASP A 302 19.57 -7.85 -13.54
CA ASP A 302 18.71 -7.52 -14.70
C ASP A 302 17.90 -6.21 -14.49
N LEU A 303 17.13 -6.11 -13.40
CA LEU A 303 16.19 -5.00 -13.26
C LEU A 303 16.90 -3.69 -12.89
N ALA A 304 17.82 -3.67 -11.92
CA ALA A 304 18.48 -2.44 -11.51
C ALA A 304 19.26 -1.77 -12.66
N PRO A 305 20.07 -2.48 -13.48
CA PRO A 305 20.70 -1.88 -14.66
C PRO A 305 19.69 -1.31 -15.68
N ALA A 306 18.51 -1.91 -15.78
CA ALA A 306 17.47 -1.46 -16.69
C ALA A 306 16.76 -0.21 -16.19
N LEU A 307 16.47 -0.11 -14.91
CA LEU A 307 15.68 0.99 -14.33
C LEU A 307 16.52 2.23 -14.00
N LEU A 308 17.82 2.09 -13.66
CA LEU A 308 18.66 3.23 -13.31
C LEU A 308 18.68 4.35 -14.36
N PRO A 309 18.75 4.08 -15.68
CA PRO A 309 18.72 5.13 -16.70
C PRO A 309 17.35 5.83 -16.85
N THR A 310 16.27 5.28 -16.26
CA THR A 310 14.92 5.84 -16.41
C THR A 310 14.63 6.98 -15.45
N ALA A 311 15.48 7.21 -14.46
CA ALA A 311 15.28 8.27 -13.46
C ALA A 311 16.55 9.05 -13.15
N ALA A 312 16.36 10.25 -12.63
CA ALA A 312 17.48 11.06 -12.13
C ALA A 312 18.10 10.43 -10.88
N ARG A 313 17.29 9.75 -10.06
CA ARG A 313 17.75 8.99 -8.89
C ARG A 313 16.83 7.80 -8.60
N VAL A 314 17.43 6.70 -8.13
CA VAL A 314 16.72 5.51 -7.67
C VAL A 314 17.18 5.16 -6.28
N THR A 315 16.23 5.06 -5.34
CA THR A 315 16.47 4.69 -3.94
C THR A 315 15.78 3.38 -3.61
N LEU A 316 16.51 2.43 -3.05
CA LEU A 316 16.01 1.17 -2.52
C LEU A 316 16.09 1.18 -1.00
N TYR A 317 14.95 1.01 -0.33
CA TYR A 317 14.89 0.81 1.12
C TYR A 317 14.76 -0.68 1.44
N ALA A 318 15.62 -1.18 2.32
CA ALA A 318 15.68 -2.58 2.71
C ALA A 318 15.74 -2.73 4.25
N SER A 319 15.22 -3.84 4.77
CA SER A 319 15.25 -4.15 6.19
C SER A 319 15.52 -5.64 6.45
N SER A 320 16.45 -5.95 7.35
CA SER A 320 16.68 -7.31 7.83
C SER A 320 15.63 -7.78 8.84
N ARG A 321 14.79 -6.86 9.31
CA ARG A 321 13.74 -7.10 10.33
C ARG A 321 12.34 -7.19 9.73
N ASP A 322 12.24 -7.22 8.41
CA ASP A 322 10.98 -7.32 7.67
C ASP A 322 10.49 -8.77 7.63
N ALA A 323 9.53 -9.10 8.50
CA ALA A 323 8.99 -10.44 8.61
C ALA A 323 8.19 -10.88 7.37
N ALA A 324 7.59 -9.94 6.62
CA ALA A 324 6.84 -10.27 5.41
C ALA A 324 7.77 -10.70 4.28
N LEU A 325 8.90 -10.02 4.08
CA LEU A 325 9.91 -10.42 3.11
C LEU A 325 10.61 -11.73 3.50
N GLN A 326 10.86 -11.94 4.80
CA GLN A 326 11.38 -13.23 5.28
C GLN A 326 10.41 -14.38 4.99
N LEU A 327 9.10 -14.15 5.12
CA LEU A 327 8.08 -15.12 4.74
C LEU A 327 8.06 -15.34 3.22
N SER A 328 8.09 -14.29 2.42
CA SER A 328 8.19 -14.35 0.96
C SER A 328 9.41 -15.15 0.52
N ARG A 329 10.59 -14.90 1.14
CA ARG A 329 11.80 -15.70 0.91
C ARG A 329 11.58 -17.19 1.15
N ARG A 330 10.86 -17.57 2.21
CA ARG A 330 10.57 -18.99 2.48
C ARG A 330 9.68 -19.63 1.40
N VAL A 331 8.75 -18.84 0.84
CA VAL A 331 7.87 -19.29 -0.24
C VAL A 331 8.63 -19.47 -1.55
N HIS A 332 9.54 -18.53 -1.88
CA HIS A 332 10.25 -18.52 -3.16
C HIS A 332 11.63 -19.19 -3.12
N GLY A 333 12.18 -19.45 -1.93
CA GLY A 333 13.49 -20.11 -1.76
C GLY A 333 14.71 -19.18 -1.84
N TYR A 334 14.55 -17.92 -2.27
CA TYR A 334 15.64 -16.97 -2.51
C TYR A 334 15.41 -15.63 -1.81
N PRO A 335 16.49 -14.88 -1.45
CA PRO A 335 16.39 -13.56 -0.84
C PRO A 335 15.57 -12.58 -1.70
N ARG A 336 14.91 -11.66 -1.03
CA ARG A 336 14.17 -10.57 -1.70
C ARG A 336 15.02 -9.31 -1.70
N ALA A 337 14.89 -8.49 -2.75
CA ALA A 337 15.68 -7.26 -2.91
C ALA A 337 15.48 -6.25 -1.76
N GLY A 338 14.33 -6.29 -1.08
CA GLY A 338 14.04 -5.49 0.11
C GLY A 338 14.61 -6.05 1.42
N GLU A 339 15.31 -7.19 1.41
CA GLU A 339 15.98 -7.72 2.59
C GLU A 339 17.36 -7.08 2.77
N ALA A 340 17.67 -6.63 3.99
CA ALA A 340 19.01 -6.18 4.38
C ALA A 340 19.82 -7.30 5.05
N GLY A 341 21.05 -7.01 5.46
CA GLY A 341 22.02 -7.96 6.00
C GLY A 341 22.94 -8.49 4.90
N ASP A 342 23.31 -9.78 4.96
CA ASP A 342 24.26 -10.40 4.01
C ASP A 342 23.72 -10.41 2.57
N GLY A 343 22.40 -10.39 2.41
CA GLY A 343 21.70 -10.35 1.13
C GLY A 343 21.38 -8.94 0.60
N LEU A 344 21.82 -7.88 1.29
CA LEU A 344 21.55 -6.52 0.87
C LEU A 344 22.01 -6.26 -0.57
N VAL A 345 21.10 -5.76 -1.40
CA VAL A 345 21.42 -5.40 -2.77
C VAL A 345 22.09 -4.04 -2.81
N VAL A 346 23.33 -4.01 -3.29
CA VAL A 346 24.08 -2.78 -3.54
C VAL A 346 24.60 -2.82 -4.97
N VAL A 347 24.21 -1.83 -5.78
CA VAL A 347 24.56 -1.74 -7.21
C VAL A 347 25.07 -0.32 -7.49
N PRO A 348 26.10 -0.14 -8.33
CA PRO A 348 26.55 1.20 -8.72
C PRO A 348 25.41 2.04 -9.33
N GLY A 349 25.22 3.26 -8.82
CA GLY A 349 24.13 4.14 -9.26
C GLY A 349 22.81 3.98 -8.50
N LEU A 350 22.64 2.90 -7.74
CA LEU A 350 21.50 2.71 -6.85
C LEU A 350 21.81 3.25 -5.45
N GLU A 351 20.95 4.09 -4.89
CA GLU A 351 21.04 4.47 -3.48
C GLU A 351 20.34 3.44 -2.61
N THR A 352 21.09 2.49 -2.04
CA THR A 352 20.54 1.51 -1.11
C THR A 352 20.55 2.05 0.32
N VAL A 353 19.43 1.92 1.03
CA VAL A 353 19.20 2.40 2.41
C VAL A 353 18.75 1.26 3.30
N ASP A 354 19.57 0.87 4.25
CA ASP A 354 19.23 -0.09 5.30
C ASP A 354 18.47 0.63 6.43
N VAL A 355 17.20 0.25 6.63
CA VAL A 355 16.32 0.82 7.67
C VAL A 355 16.09 -0.14 8.84
N SER A 356 16.89 -1.19 8.96
CA SER A 356 16.71 -2.24 9.97
C SER A 356 16.73 -1.72 11.41
N GLU A 357 17.48 -0.65 11.69
CA GLU A 357 17.59 -0.10 13.04
C GLU A 357 16.42 0.80 13.42
N VAL A 358 15.74 1.38 12.44
CA VAL A 358 14.64 2.33 12.69
C VAL A 358 13.27 1.69 12.59
N SER A 359 13.13 0.54 11.89
CA SER A 359 11.85 -0.12 11.75
C SER A 359 11.96 -1.64 11.70
N SER A 360 10.96 -2.31 12.30
CA SER A 360 10.68 -3.75 12.14
C SER A 360 9.38 -4.00 11.35
N SER A 361 8.68 -2.95 10.95
CA SER A 361 7.45 -3.04 10.17
C SER A 361 7.73 -3.22 8.69
N HIS A 362 6.91 -3.99 7.98
CA HIS A 362 6.96 -4.09 6.52
C HIS A 362 6.55 -2.78 5.82
N SER A 363 5.66 -1.99 6.43
CA SER A 363 5.13 -0.74 5.86
C SER A 363 5.94 0.50 6.24
N TYR A 364 7.24 0.37 6.54
CA TYR A 364 8.08 1.45 7.06
C TYR A 364 8.11 2.70 6.18
N ILE A 365 7.86 2.59 4.89
CA ILE A 365 7.83 3.74 3.97
C ILE A 365 6.75 4.77 4.33
N GLY A 366 5.67 4.32 4.95
CA GLY A 366 4.58 5.21 5.38
C GLY A 366 4.41 5.28 6.89
N ASN A 367 4.94 4.32 7.69
CA ASN A 367 4.68 4.28 9.12
C ASN A 367 5.91 4.51 10.00
N ASN A 368 6.99 5.04 9.42
CA ASN A 368 8.18 5.39 10.17
C ASN A 368 8.61 6.84 9.90
N GLY A 369 8.58 7.69 10.91
CA GLY A 369 8.89 9.11 10.77
C GLY A 369 10.28 9.38 10.20
N ARG A 370 11.30 8.59 10.56
CA ARG A 370 12.66 8.74 10.01
C ARG A 370 12.74 8.41 8.53
N VAL A 371 12.02 7.38 8.09
CA VAL A 371 11.93 7.03 6.67
C VAL A 371 11.14 8.10 5.90
N LEU A 372 10.07 8.63 6.49
CA LEU A 372 9.31 9.75 5.91
C LEU A 372 10.16 11.03 5.84
N ASP A 373 10.98 11.35 6.85
CA ASP A 373 11.90 12.48 6.81
C ASP A 373 12.94 12.35 5.67
N ASP A 374 13.50 11.13 5.51
CA ASP A 374 14.43 10.84 4.42
C ASP A 374 13.73 10.92 3.05
N LEU A 375 12.53 10.35 2.93
CA LEU A 375 11.71 10.47 1.73
C LEU A 375 11.37 11.93 1.40
N GLY A 376 11.02 12.74 2.39
CA GLY A 376 10.80 14.18 2.24
C GLY A 376 12.05 14.92 1.78
N ALA A 377 13.24 14.50 2.24
CA ALA A 377 14.50 15.07 1.76
C ALA A 377 14.71 14.78 0.26
N LEU A 378 14.36 13.58 -0.19
CA LEU A 378 14.48 13.19 -1.60
C LEU A 378 13.49 13.95 -2.48
N LEU A 379 12.20 13.88 -2.16
CA LEU A 379 11.11 14.37 -3.00
C LEU A 379 11.00 15.90 -2.97
N LEU A 380 11.04 16.50 -1.77
CA LEU A 380 10.77 17.92 -1.60
C LEU A 380 12.02 18.78 -1.64
N ARG A 381 13.05 18.39 -0.88
CA ARG A 381 14.29 19.17 -0.78
C ARG A 381 15.28 18.83 -1.89
N ARG A 382 15.07 17.74 -2.63
CA ARG A 382 15.96 17.25 -3.71
C ARG A 382 17.40 17.13 -3.25
N ALA A 383 17.57 16.88 -1.96
CA ALA A 383 18.87 16.84 -1.35
C ALA A 383 19.60 15.55 -1.76
N LYS A 384 20.87 15.66 -2.08
CA LYS A 384 21.74 14.49 -2.09
C LYS A 384 21.82 13.98 -0.65
N ARG A 385 21.69 12.67 -0.47
CA ARG A 385 21.86 12.10 0.87
C ARG A 385 23.30 12.31 1.33
N THR A 386 23.45 12.80 2.54
CA THR A 386 24.75 13.05 3.19
C THR A 386 24.79 12.38 4.55
N ALA A 387 25.98 11.94 4.96
CA ALA A 387 26.17 11.44 6.31
C ALA A 387 25.91 12.56 7.32
N GLY A 388 25.26 12.19 8.43
CA GLY A 388 24.89 13.12 9.48
C GLY A 388 24.20 12.40 10.63
N PRO A 389 23.62 13.12 11.58
CA PRO A 389 22.94 12.51 12.72
C PRO A 389 21.85 11.53 12.28
N GLY A 390 22.06 10.23 12.58
CA GLY A 390 21.15 9.15 12.23
C GLY A 390 21.15 8.71 10.76
N VAL A 391 22.12 9.18 9.96
CA VAL A 391 22.35 8.72 8.58
C VAL A 391 23.83 8.43 8.38
N VAL A 392 24.21 7.18 8.23
CA VAL A 392 25.60 6.77 8.10
C VAL A 392 25.86 6.06 6.78
N VAL A 393 27.10 6.21 6.28
CA VAL A 393 27.58 5.44 5.14
C VAL A 393 28.23 4.16 5.64
N ARG A 394 27.88 3.06 5.01
CA ARG A 394 28.51 1.74 5.20
C ARG A 394 29.01 1.23 3.86
N ALA A 395 29.72 0.14 3.85
CA ALA A 395 30.17 -0.51 2.63
C ALA A 395 29.89 -2.02 2.67
N LEU A 396 29.44 -2.55 1.55
CA LEU A 396 29.26 -3.97 1.31
C LEU A 396 29.96 -4.32 -0.02
N ARG A 397 30.89 -5.27 0.01
CA ARG A 397 31.68 -5.69 -1.18
C ARG A 397 32.35 -4.52 -1.93
N GLY A 398 32.80 -3.50 -1.16
CA GLY A 398 33.46 -2.31 -1.71
C GLY A 398 32.51 -1.23 -2.25
N LEU A 399 31.20 -1.44 -2.25
CA LEU A 399 30.21 -0.47 -2.68
C LEU A 399 29.55 0.22 -1.47
N PRO A 400 29.34 1.55 -1.50
CA PRO A 400 28.71 2.26 -0.42
C PRO A 400 27.20 2.02 -0.39
N TYR A 401 26.64 1.99 0.84
CA TYR A 401 25.20 2.04 1.08
C TYR A 401 24.92 2.90 2.31
N TRP A 402 23.68 3.33 2.46
CA TRP A 402 23.23 4.15 3.57
C TRP A 402 22.55 3.30 4.63
N ARG A 403 22.67 3.72 5.89
CA ARG A 403 21.90 3.15 6.99
C ARG A 403 21.27 4.28 7.79
N LEU A 404 19.97 4.14 8.06
CA LEU A 404 19.28 4.98 9.01
C LEU A 404 19.44 4.39 10.42
N GLU A 405 20.02 5.16 11.34
CA GLU A 405 20.23 4.74 12.73
C GLU A 405 19.11 5.27 13.62
N GLY A 406 18.74 4.49 14.62
CA GLY A 406 17.81 4.90 15.66
C GLY A 406 18.39 6.05 16.51
N PRO A 407 17.58 6.65 17.40
CA PRO A 407 18.11 7.59 18.36
C PRO A 407 19.23 6.91 19.20
N PRO A 408 20.28 7.63 19.60
CA PRO A 408 21.30 7.06 20.48
C PRO A 408 20.62 6.50 21.74
N LYS A 409 21.00 5.27 22.10
CA LYS A 409 20.48 4.57 23.28
C LYS A 409 20.92 5.25 24.55
#